data_ce3d32568a96bb02a2664820a0d03305
#
_entry.id   ce3d32568a96bb02a2664820a0d03305
#
_cell.length_a   1.000
_cell.length_b   1.000
_cell.length_c   1.000
_cell.angle_alpha   90.00
_cell.angle_beta   90.00
_cell.angle_gamma   90.00
#
_symmetry.space_group_name_H-M   'P 1'
#
loop_
_entity.id
_entity.type
_entity.pdbx_description
1 polymer ?
#
loop_
_entity_poly.entity_id
_entity_poly.type
_entity_poly.pdbx_seq_one_letter_code
_entity_poly.pdbx_strand_id
1 'polypeptide(L)'
;MNRFNGILFLLTLLFSSAVGCSSKRILPDNHGPFQRYTQEIVMHSEILGKDVKFGVLLPESYRDDADRRYPVVYMLHGYGDNHMSWNGKYLHANARIQALEKNGLSEMIYIFPAGYNSYYCNYYNGKYNYMDMFVQELVPHVDKSFRTVADREHRALTGYSMGGFGAMVLAEKHPELFSCSAPLSMSFRTDAQYMTESGSGWDGQWGRIFGGVGQFGTARLTDYYLDHNPYRQFCDANRAQLETVKWFFTCGDDEEQLLIANDSLHVILRDRSFAHEFRVENGAHTSSYWMDALNEVLPWMDCCMNGATSWPECSRAVYSKQTVSFEEDGSLKSSLFASEGNGVGVFFFHKGLSVTEVEDAMSVVYTPSTKANFIYLPCDLSKKSAGEWIRIYTEKYTMSSKAVVALGEAGEDAVALRNGFVWIVLADASVPEFETERGQRWYFAQTDDSPFYQGMDNLYRSCKRSGAAFEYRVIDGSGNAAEDRLRELSKLKSYMTY
;
A
#
# COMPACT_ATOMS: atom_id res chain seq x y z
N MET A 1 11.63 35.83 92.24
CA MET A 1 12.24 36.95 91.48
C MET A 1 12.50 36.53 90.10
N ASN A 2 11.79 37.10 89.22
CA ASN A 2 11.75 37.17 87.79
C ASN A 2 13.01 36.84 87.00
N ARG A 3 12.87 36.09 85.89
CA ARG A 3 13.12 36.66 84.57
C ARG A 3 12.59 35.75 83.49
N PHE A 4 11.68 36.31 82.63
CA PHE A 4 11.26 35.82 81.33
C PHE A 4 12.42 35.89 80.35
N ASN A 5 12.66 34.85 79.56
CA ASN A 5 13.39 34.93 78.30
C ASN A 5 12.50 34.37 77.19
N GLY A 6 12.07 35.29 76.30
CA GLY A 6 11.33 35.00 75.11
C GLY A 6 12.25 34.38 74.05
N ILE A 7 11.84 33.30 73.49
CA ILE A 7 12.43 32.67 72.30
C ILE A 7 11.72 33.22 71.08
N LEU A 8 12.47 33.98 70.29
CA LEU A 8 12.08 34.50 69.00
C LEU A 8 12.16 33.39 67.95
N PHE A 9 11.00 32.87 67.50
CA PHE A 9 10.94 31.98 66.38
C PHE A 9 11.11 32.77 65.08
N LEU A 10 12.26 32.65 64.42
CA LEU A 10 12.49 33.10 63.06
C LEU A 10 11.85 32.09 62.10
N LEU A 11 10.70 32.42 61.50
CA LEU A 11 10.14 31.72 60.37
C LEU A 11 10.98 32.06 59.13
N THR A 12 11.87 31.20 58.72
CA THR A 12 12.49 31.24 57.39
C THR A 12 11.48 30.69 56.38
N LEU A 13 10.81 31.58 55.64
CA LEU A 13 10.09 31.27 54.42
C LEU A 13 11.08 30.83 53.37
N LEU A 14 11.20 29.52 53.13
CA LEU A 14 11.81 28.97 51.93
C LEU A 14 10.86 29.26 50.75
N PHE A 15 11.14 30.28 49.97
CA PHE A 15 10.60 30.42 48.64
C PHE A 15 11.23 29.32 47.77
N SER A 16 10.55 28.23 47.62
CA SER A 16 10.81 27.28 46.53
C SER A 16 10.35 27.95 45.23
N SER A 17 11.30 28.50 44.51
CA SER A 17 11.11 28.93 43.13
C SER A 17 10.85 27.63 42.29
N ALA A 18 9.58 27.24 42.19
CA ALA A 18 9.15 26.38 41.14
C ALA A 18 9.40 27.12 39.83
N VAL A 19 10.49 26.77 39.15
CA VAL A 19 10.66 27.11 37.74
C VAL A 19 9.57 26.32 37.03
N GLY A 20 8.40 26.92 36.93
CA GLY A 20 7.34 26.47 36.07
C GLY A 20 7.85 26.55 34.65
N CYS A 21 8.29 25.45 34.10
CA CYS A 21 8.40 25.28 32.66
C CYS A 21 6.99 25.47 32.09
N SER A 22 6.63 26.70 31.80
CA SER A 22 5.42 27.04 31.09
C SER A 22 5.61 26.51 29.67
N SER A 23 5.21 25.24 29.46
CA SER A 23 4.95 24.77 28.13
C SER A 23 3.81 25.64 27.58
N LYS A 24 4.15 26.67 26.82
CA LYS A 24 3.17 27.39 26.01
C LYS A 24 2.41 26.36 25.25
N ARG A 25 1.13 26.18 25.55
CA ARG A 25 0.20 25.49 24.64
C ARG A 25 0.38 26.20 23.30
N ILE A 26 0.94 25.48 22.32
CA ILE A 26 1.00 25.94 20.94
C ILE A 26 -0.39 25.72 20.38
N LEU A 27 -1.35 26.51 20.85
CA LEU A 27 -2.58 26.72 20.10
C LEU A 27 -2.18 27.68 18.96
N PRO A 28 -2.63 27.44 17.71
CA PRO A 28 -2.52 28.46 16.67
C PRO A 28 -3.03 29.77 17.24
N ASP A 29 -2.21 30.82 17.16
CA ASP A 29 -2.51 32.14 17.76
C ASP A 29 -3.95 32.53 17.43
N ASN A 30 -4.75 32.84 18.47
CA ASN A 30 -6.14 33.24 18.36
C ASN A 30 -6.36 34.61 17.65
N HIS A 31 -5.32 35.21 17.07
CA HIS A 31 -5.33 36.55 16.48
C HIS A 31 -5.08 36.59 14.96
N GLY A 32 -4.90 35.41 14.30
CA GLY A 32 -4.75 35.32 12.85
C GLY A 32 -5.82 34.40 12.21
N PRO A 33 -5.90 34.35 10.86
CA PRO A 33 -6.71 33.34 10.20
C PRO A 33 -6.24 31.96 10.62
N PHE A 34 -7.18 31.08 10.97
CA PHE A 34 -6.89 29.69 11.36
C PHE A 34 -6.12 28.97 10.24
N GLN A 35 -4.91 28.54 10.54
CA GLN A 35 -4.12 27.72 9.62
C GLN A 35 -4.23 26.27 10.06
N ARG A 36 -4.86 25.44 9.22
CA ARG A 36 -4.97 24.00 9.46
C ARG A 36 -3.61 23.32 9.52
N TYR A 37 -2.64 23.81 8.74
CA TYR A 37 -1.31 23.20 8.64
C TYR A 37 -0.25 24.04 9.31
N THR A 38 0.45 23.46 10.30
CA THR A 38 1.67 23.98 10.88
C THR A 38 2.84 23.13 10.40
N GLN A 39 3.73 23.75 9.63
CA GLN A 39 4.81 23.05 8.94
C GLN A 39 5.86 22.50 9.90
N GLU A 40 6.19 23.25 10.97
CA GLU A 40 7.24 22.88 11.90
C GLU A 40 6.85 23.20 13.35
N ILE A 41 6.87 22.16 14.17
CA ILE A 41 6.80 22.22 15.62
C ILE A 41 8.06 21.55 16.15
N VAL A 42 8.63 22.13 17.19
CA VAL A 42 9.87 21.63 17.82
C VAL A 42 9.54 21.06 19.19
N MET A 43 10.01 19.86 19.46
CA MET A 43 9.95 19.17 20.74
C MET A 43 11.37 18.80 21.16
N HIS A 44 11.77 19.09 22.41
CA HIS A 44 13.02 18.50 22.94
C HIS A 44 12.82 17.05 23.27
N SER A 45 13.74 16.19 22.80
CA SER A 45 13.80 14.78 23.13
C SER A 45 14.95 14.52 24.12
N GLU A 46 14.61 14.06 25.30
CA GLU A 46 15.61 13.61 26.29
C GLU A 46 16.29 12.32 25.84
N ILE A 47 15.54 11.41 25.21
CA ILE A 47 16.05 10.12 24.68
C ILE A 47 17.12 10.34 23.61
N LEU A 48 16.89 11.30 22.70
CA LEU A 48 17.86 11.61 21.64
C LEU A 48 18.84 12.72 22.02
N GLY A 49 18.63 13.41 23.14
CA GLY A 49 19.45 14.53 23.58
C GLY A 49 19.46 15.71 22.62
N LYS A 50 18.38 15.94 21.89
CA LYS A 50 18.29 17.01 20.87
C LYS A 50 16.83 17.39 20.59
N ASP A 51 16.68 18.53 19.93
CA ASP A 51 15.38 18.92 19.40
C ASP A 51 14.99 18.08 18.20
N VAL A 52 13.74 17.64 18.19
CA VAL A 52 13.11 16.91 17.09
C VAL A 52 11.95 17.74 16.54
N LYS A 53 11.69 17.56 15.24
CA LYS A 53 10.72 18.36 14.52
C LYS A 53 9.58 17.49 14.01
N PHE A 54 8.40 18.08 13.93
CA PHE A 54 7.26 17.49 13.25
C PHE A 54 6.32 18.56 12.70
N GLY A 55 5.56 18.21 11.67
CA GLY A 55 4.45 19.03 11.17
C GLY A 55 3.11 18.52 11.70
N VAL A 56 2.07 19.33 11.64
CA VAL A 56 0.70 18.93 11.98
C VAL A 56 -0.31 19.52 11.00
N LEU A 57 -1.27 18.69 10.57
CA LEU A 57 -2.49 19.15 9.90
C LEU A 57 -3.67 18.90 10.84
N LEU A 58 -4.40 19.97 11.16
CA LEU A 58 -5.57 19.93 12.03
C LEU A 58 -6.86 19.82 11.20
N PRO A 59 -7.92 19.20 11.72
CA PRO A 59 -9.26 19.17 11.12
C PRO A 59 -9.82 20.57 10.92
N GLU A 60 -10.77 20.72 9.99
CA GLU A 60 -11.42 22.01 9.73
C GLU A 60 -12.23 22.47 10.95
N SER A 61 -12.98 21.57 11.57
CA SER A 61 -13.77 21.84 12.77
C SER A 61 -12.93 22.06 14.05
N TYR A 62 -11.61 21.87 13.99
CA TYR A 62 -10.74 21.98 15.16
C TYR A 62 -10.82 23.33 15.86
N ARG A 63 -11.08 24.41 15.11
CA ARG A 63 -11.26 25.75 15.68
C ARG A 63 -12.62 25.95 16.35
N ASP A 64 -13.66 25.39 15.74
CA ASP A 64 -15.04 25.74 16.05
C ASP A 64 -15.64 24.86 17.15
N ASP A 65 -15.09 23.67 17.34
CA ASP A 65 -15.52 22.72 18.35
C ASP A 65 -14.37 22.43 19.35
N ALA A 66 -14.34 23.16 20.47
CA ALA A 66 -13.28 23.09 21.45
C ALA A 66 -13.27 21.79 22.28
N ASP A 67 -14.40 21.08 22.33
CA ASP A 67 -14.56 19.85 23.12
C ASP A 67 -14.31 18.60 22.30
N ARG A 68 -14.42 18.69 20.98
CA ARG A 68 -14.22 17.56 20.08
C ARG A 68 -12.79 17.07 20.08
N ARG A 69 -12.62 15.74 20.13
CA ARG A 69 -11.35 15.03 19.98
C ARG A 69 -11.34 14.25 18.68
N TYR A 70 -10.14 14.00 18.15
CA TYR A 70 -9.97 13.46 16.81
C TYR A 70 -9.01 12.28 16.81
N PRO A 71 -9.24 11.26 15.97
CA PRO A 71 -8.23 10.23 15.68
C PRO A 71 -6.93 10.85 15.16
N VAL A 72 -5.82 10.13 15.28
CA VAL A 72 -4.49 10.59 14.88
C VAL A 72 -3.86 9.62 13.88
N VAL A 73 -3.36 10.16 12.77
CA VAL A 73 -2.57 9.43 11.78
C VAL A 73 -1.15 9.99 11.76
N TYR A 74 -0.15 9.16 12.04
CA TYR A 74 1.26 9.50 11.88
C TYR A 74 1.69 9.13 10.46
N MET A 75 2.13 10.13 9.68
CA MET A 75 2.53 10.01 8.29
C MET A 75 4.05 10.10 8.15
N LEU A 76 4.71 8.97 7.93
CA LEU A 76 6.15 8.81 7.98
C LEU A 76 6.78 9.05 6.60
N HIS A 77 7.86 9.84 6.53
CA HIS A 77 8.54 10.18 5.28
C HIS A 77 9.61 9.15 4.87
N GLY A 78 10.05 9.21 3.60
CA GLY A 78 11.08 8.35 3.02
C GLY A 78 12.52 8.72 3.39
N TYR A 79 13.46 7.87 2.96
CA TYR A 79 14.89 8.08 3.18
C TYR A 79 15.40 9.34 2.46
N GLY A 80 16.16 10.17 3.16
CA GLY A 80 16.65 11.45 2.65
C GLY A 80 15.67 12.61 2.76
N ASP A 81 14.44 12.35 3.13
CA ASP A 81 13.36 13.32 3.32
C ASP A 81 13.29 13.85 4.76
N ASN A 82 12.23 14.60 5.08
CA ASN A 82 12.02 15.19 6.40
C ASN A 82 10.51 15.40 6.68
N HIS A 83 10.17 15.96 7.84
CA HIS A 83 8.81 16.23 8.30
C HIS A 83 7.96 17.13 7.36
N MET A 84 8.59 17.85 6.43
CA MET A 84 7.88 18.69 5.46
C MET A 84 7.56 17.97 4.15
N SER A 85 8.17 16.81 3.91
CA SER A 85 8.17 16.17 2.58
C SER A 85 6.78 15.78 2.11
N TRP A 86 5.89 15.33 2.99
CA TRP A 86 4.49 15.05 2.67
C TRP A 86 3.72 16.25 2.10
N ASN A 87 4.17 17.47 2.39
CA ASN A 87 3.58 18.72 1.92
C ASN A 87 4.60 19.60 1.18
N GLY A 88 5.64 18.99 0.64
CA GLY A 88 6.70 19.63 -0.12
C GLY A 88 6.38 19.83 -1.59
N LYS A 89 7.42 19.92 -2.40
CA LYS A 89 7.32 20.25 -3.82
C LYS A 89 6.53 19.21 -4.65
N TYR A 90 6.62 17.94 -4.29
CA TYR A 90 6.08 16.82 -5.08
C TYR A 90 4.92 16.09 -4.41
N LEU A 91 4.82 16.18 -3.09
CA LEU A 91 3.76 15.60 -2.30
C LEU A 91 2.88 16.73 -1.76
N HIS A 92 1.58 16.61 -1.93
CA HIS A 92 0.59 17.61 -1.52
C HIS A 92 -0.48 16.96 -0.64
N ALA A 93 -0.04 16.23 0.39
CA ALA A 93 -0.94 15.44 1.25
C ALA A 93 -2.06 16.26 1.85
N ASN A 94 -1.79 17.50 2.29
CA ASN A 94 -2.83 18.39 2.82
C ASN A 94 -3.97 18.62 1.83
N ALA A 95 -3.65 18.87 0.56
CA ALA A 95 -4.67 19.09 -0.48
C ALA A 95 -5.47 17.80 -0.76
N ARG A 96 -4.79 16.64 -0.77
CA ARG A 96 -5.44 15.34 -0.96
C ARG A 96 -6.36 15.01 0.21
N ILE A 97 -5.91 15.16 1.45
CA ILE A 97 -6.70 14.95 2.66
C ILE A 97 -7.96 15.85 2.64
N GLN A 98 -7.79 17.15 2.36
CA GLN A 98 -8.93 18.06 2.29
C GLN A 98 -9.92 17.71 1.18
N ALA A 99 -9.46 17.17 0.05
CA ALA A 99 -10.33 16.69 -1.00
C ALA A 99 -11.11 15.43 -0.56
N LEU A 100 -10.47 14.51 0.14
CA LEU A 100 -11.11 13.32 0.71
C LEU A 100 -12.12 13.68 1.81
N GLU A 101 -11.79 14.62 2.70
CA GLU A 101 -12.73 15.11 3.74
C GLU A 101 -14.02 15.68 3.11
N LYS A 102 -13.89 16.45 2.01
CA LYS A 102 -15.07 16.93 1.26
C LYS A 102 -15.91 15.81 0.64
N ASN A 103 -15.32 14.64 0.45
CA ASN A 103 -15.96 13.46 -0.09
C ASN A 103 -16.33 12.41 0.99
N GLY A 104 -16.35 12.81 2.27
CA GLY A 104 -16.84 11.98 3.36
C GLY A 104 -15.79 11.30 4.24
N LEU A 105 -14.49 11.52 4.01
CA LEU A 105 -13.47 11.09 4.96
C LEU A 105 -13.66 11.81 6.28
N SER A 106 -13.63 11.07 7.39
CA SER A 106 -13.73 11.65 8.73
C SER A 106 -12.55 12.57 9.05
N GLU A 107 -12.81 13.60 9.82
CA GLU A 107 -11.79 14.52 10.27
C GLU A 107 -10.82 13.87 11.27
N MET A 108 -9.53 13.93 10.97
CA MET A 108 -8.44 13.38 11.76
C MET A 108 -7.31 14.39 11.93
N ILE A 109 -6.48 14.23 12.95
CA ILE A 109 -5.22 14.95 13.11
C ILE A 109 -4.13 14.17 12.38
N TYR A 110 -3.34 14.82 11.56
CA TYR A 110 -2.21 14.20 10.87
C TYR A 110 -0.89 14.77 11.38
N ILE A 111 0.01 13.88 11.80
CA ILE A 111 1.33 14.23 12.33
C ILE A 111 2.40 13.79 11.33
N PHE A 112 3.32 14.68 11.00
CA PHE A 112 4.42 14.46 10.06
C PHE A 112 5.75 14.52 10.80
N PRO A 113 6.24 13.45 11.42
CA PRO A 113 7.47 13.46 12.22
C PRO A 113 8.72 13.49 11.35
N ALA A 114 9.80 14.13 11.82
CA ALA A 114 11.12 13.99 11.23
C ALA A 114 11.73 12.65 11.61
N GLY A 115 11.70 11.68 10.69
CA GLY A 115 12.27 10.34 10.86
C GLY A 115 13.78 10.29 10.68
N TYR A 116 14.37 11.38 10.19
CA TYR A 116 15.77 11.42 9.75
C TYR A 116 16.03 10.25 8.78
N ASN A 117 17.16 9.58 8.89
CA ASN A 117 17.40 8.36 8.12
C ASN A 117 17.47 7.12 9.05
N SER A 118 16.59 7.07 10.06
CA SER A 118 16.62 6.07 11.13
C SER A 118 15.88 4.77 10.81
N TYR A 119 15.10 4.75 9.72
CA TYR A 119 14.10 3.69 9.47
C TYR A 119 13.10 3.53 10.62
N TYR A 120 12.96 4.59 11.43
CA TYR A 120 12.09 4.65 12.62
C TYR A 120 12.43 3.60 13.68
N CYS A 121 13.64 3.01 13.62
CA CYS A 121 14.18 2.03 14.55
C CYS A 121 15.16 2.66 15.54
N ASN A 122 15.37 2.00 16.65
CA ASN A 122 16.57 2.17 17.46
C ASN A 122 17.78 1.60 16.68
N TYR A 123 18.97 2.13 16.91
CA TYR A 123 20.15 1.50 16.36
C TYR A 123 20.58 0.33 17.24
N TYR A 124 21.04 -0.76 16.63
CA TYR A 124 21.48 -1.99 17.33
C TYR A 124 22.44 -1.76 18.49
N ASN A 125 23.20 -0.68 18.44
CA ASN A 125 24.21 -0.33 19.44
C ASN A 125 23.71 0.66 20.50
N GLY A 126 22.43 1.00 20.49
CA GLY A 126 21.80 1.94 21.43
C GLY A 126 22.23 3.41 21.29
N LYS A 127 23.02 3.77 20.25
CA LYS A 127 23.50 5.16 20.09
C LYS A 127 22.46 6.12 19.54
N TYR A 128 21.37 5.61 18.99
CA TYR A 128 20.29 6.41 18.42
C TYR A 128 18.95 5.68 18.58
N ASN A 129 18.23 6.01 19.64
CA ASN A 129 17.01 5.29 20.05
C ASN A 129 15.76 6.00 19.53
N TYR A 130 15.61 6.04 18.19
CA TYR A 130 14.52 6.77 17.55
C TYR A 130 13.13 6.19 17.86
N MET A 131 12.99 4.85 17.84
CA MET A 131 11.72 4.19 18.15
C MET A 131 11.26 4.54 19.57
N ASP A 132 12.17 4.47 20.55
CA ASP A 132 11.87 4.83 21.95
C ASP A 132 11.41 6.28 22.06
N MET A 133 12.12 7.21 21.40
CA MET A 133 11.70 8.61 21.34
C MET A 133 10.29 8.75 20.75
N PHE A 134 10.02 8.05 19.66
CA PHE A 134 8.72 8.13 18.99
C PHE A 134 7.57 7.69 19.92
N VAL A 135 7.71 6.54 20.57
CA VAL A 135 6.63 5.96 21.38
C VAL A 135 6.55 6.55 22.80
N GLN A 136 7.69 6.90 23.39
CA GLN A 136 7.73 7.36 24.79
C GLN A 136 7.68 8.88 24.94
N GLU A 137 8.04 9.63 23.89
CA GLU A 137 8.07 11.10 23.94
C GLU A 137 7.13 11.74 22.92
N LEU A 138 7.24 11.40 21.62
CA LEU A 138 6.45 12.08 20.58
C LEU A 138 4.96 11.77 20.71
N VAL A 139 4.55 10.52 20.84
CA VAL A 139 3.14 10.13 20.96
C VAL A 139 2.51 10.79 22.19
N PRO A 140 3.07 10.71 23.41
CA PRO A 140 2.52 11.44 24.56
C PRO A 140 2.55 12.96 24.43
N HIS A 141 3.55 13.52 23.75
CA HIS A 141 3.62 14.95 23.47
C HIS A 141 2.47 15.41 22.58
N VAL A 142 2.16 14.65 21.52
CA VAL A 142 1.04 14.92 20.61
C VAL A 142 -0.28 14.86 21.37
N ASP A 143 -0.52 13.81 22.15
CA ASP A 143 -1.74 13.63 22.92
C ASP A 143 -1.95 14.73 23.96
N LYS A 144 -0.86 15.25 24.55
CA LYS A 144 -0.90 16.38 25.49
C LYS A 144 -1.13 17.72 24.81
N SER A 145 -0.59 17.91 23.59
CA SER A 145 -0.57 19.19 22.89
C SER A 145 -1.81 19.43 22.03
N PHE A 146 -2.45 18.36 21.57
CA PHE A 146 -3.60 18.42 20.67
C PHE A 146 -4.80 17.67 21.25
N ARG A 147 -5.98 17.92 20.70
CA ARG A 147 -7.22 17.25 21.09
C ARG A 147 -7.35 15.91 20.38
N THR A 148 -6.49 14.98 20.70
CA THR A 148 -6.54 13.61 20.20
C THR A 148 -7.51 12.76 21.00
N VAL A 149 -8.11 11.75 20.37
CA VAL A 149 -8.64 10.60 21.12
C VAL A 149 -7.41 9.76 21.48
N ALA A 150 -6.94 9.93 22.70
CA ALA A 150 -5.62 9.43 23.15
C ALA A 150 -5.68 7.95 23.57
N ASP A 151 -6.20 7.10 22.68
CA ASP A 151 -6.24 5.66 22.86
C ASP A 151 -5.67 4.95 21.61
N ARG A 152 -5.52 3.64 21.72
CA ARG A 152 -4.98 2.78 20.68
C ARG A 152 -5.89 2.73 19.46
N GLU A 153 -7.20 2.61 19.69
CA GLU A 153 -8.21 2.39 18.65
C GLU A 153 -8.29 3.53 17.66
N HIS A 154 -7.87 4.74 18.08
CA HIS A 154 -7.91 5.96 17.28
C HIS A 154 -6.50 6.45 16.87
N ARG A 155 -5.53 5.54 16.81
CA ARG A 155 -4.16 5.89 16.39
C ARG A 155 -3.67 4.97 15.29
N ALA A 156 -3.21 5.55 14.18
CA ALA A 156 -2.79 4.85 12.98
C ALA A 156 -1.42 5.31 12.47
N LEU A 157 -0.76 4.44 11.70
CA LEU A 157 0.53 4.69 11.05
C LEU A 157 0.40 4.50 9.54
N THR A 158 0.95 5.44 8.77
CA THR A 158 1.23 5.26 7.34
C THR A 158 2.56 5.91 7.00
N GLY A 159 3.12 5.58 5.86
CA GLY A 159 4.35 6.19 5.39
C GLY A 159 4.82 5.55 4.10
N TYR A 160 5.67 6.25 3.35
CA TYR A 160 6.22 5.74 2.10
C TYR A 160 7.69 5.34 2.24
N SER A 161 8.12 4.34 1.49
CA SER A 161 9.53 3.91 1.42
C SER A 161 10.09 3.55 2.80
N MET A 162 11.11 4.26 3.28
CA MET A 162 11.60 4.16 4.65
C MET A 162 10.48 4.35 5.68
N GLY A 163 9.56 5.28 5.43
CA GLY A 163 8.39 5.50 6.29
C GLY A 163 7.40 4.34 6.25
N GLY A 164 7.29 3.65 5.13
CA GLY A 164 6.51 2.41 5.03
C GLY A 164 7.08 1.32 5.93
N PHE A 165 8.40 1.11 5.89
CA PHE A 165 9.05 0.20 6.83
C PHE A 165 8.84 0.64 8.28
N GLY A 166 8.98 1.93 8.58
CA GLY A 166 8.73 2.48 9.90
C GLY A 166 7.29 2.25 10.38
N ALA A 167 6.30 2.42 9.51
CA ALA A 167 4.90 2.16 9.84
C ALA A 167 4.66 0.69 10.19
N MET A 168 5.28 -0.23 9.44
CA MET A 168 5.21 -1.66 9.74
C MET A 168 5.85 -1.96 11.08
N VAL A 169 7.12 -1.63 11.25
CA VAL A 169 7.93 -2.03 12.40
C VAL A 169 7.47 -1.39 13.71
N LEU A 170 7.01 -0.13 13.68
CA LEU A 170 6.44 0.54 14.86
C LEU A 170 5.17 -0.16 15.33
N ALA A 171 4.30 -0.56 14.42
CA ALA A 171 3.07 -1.26 14.78
C ALA A 171 3.34 -2.71 15.23
N GLU A 172 4.33 -3.39 14.65
CA GLU A 172 4.76 -4.74 15.09
C GLU A 172 5.34 -4.73 16.50
N LYS A 173 6.14 -3.73 16.83
CA LYS A 173 6.83 -3.63 18.13
C LYS A 173 5.96 -3.00 19.21
N HIS A 174 4.98 -2.18 18.82
CA HIS A 174 4.09 -1.45 19.73
C HIS A 174 2.60 -1.62 19.36
N PRO A 175 2.11 -2.86 19.25
CA PRO A 175 0.70 -3.13 18.92
C PRO A 175 -0.27 -2.56 19.97
N GLU A 176 0.21 -2.25 21.18
CA GLU A 176 -0.55 -1.59 22.23
C GLU A 176 -0.81 -0.11 21.96
N LEU A 177 -0.13 0.51 20.99
CA LEU A 177 -0.26 1.93 20.66
C LEU A 177 -1.07 2.20 19.41
N PHE A 178 -1.10 1.25 18.46
CA PHE A 178 -1.66 1.47 17.14
C PHE A 178 -2.72 0.43 16.77
N SER A 179 -3.86 0.87 16.24
CA SER A 179 -4.93 -0.03 15.80
C SER A 179 -4.76 -0.51 14.37
N CYS A 180 -4.10 0.30 13.53
CA CYS A 180 -3.86 -0.05 12.14
C CYS A 180 -2.58 0.58 11.59
N SER A 181 -2.02 -0.07 10.57
CA SER A 181 -0.82 0.37 9.87
C SER A 181 -0.97 0.15 8.37
N ALA A 182 -0.64 1.19 7.58
CA ALA A 182 -0.70 1.14 6.12
C ALA A 182 0.61 1.59 5.46
N PRO A 183 1.62 0.72 5.37
CA PRO A 183 2.85 0.94 4.61
C PRO A 183 2.62 1.13 3.11
N LEU A 184 3.26 2.17 2.53
CA LEU A 184 3.29 2.43 1.09
C LEU A 184 4.69 2.16 0.56
N SER A 185 4.83 1.31 -0.47
CA SER A 185 6.13 1.03 -1.10
C SER A 185 7.22 0.72 -0.07
N MET A 186 6.93 -0.17 0.86
CA MET A 186 7.76 -0.41 2.04
C MET A 186 9.21 -0.75 1.66
N SER A 187 10.15 0.09 2.12
CA SER A 187 11.58 -0.08 1.81
C SER A 187 12.21 -1.10 2.74
N PHE A 188 12.09 -2.36 2.39
CA PHE A 188 12.86 -3.44 2.99
C PHE A 188 13.24 -4.47 1.92
N ARG A 189 13.98 -5.49 2.30
CA ARG A 189 14.52 -6.49 1.37
C ARG A 189 14.26 -7.89 1.92
N THR A 190 14.21 -8.86 1.04
CA THR A 190 14.32 -10.27 1.44
C THR A 190 15.71 -10.54 2.03
N ASP A 191 15.86 -11.59 2.83
CA ASP A 191 17.17 -12.01 3.35
C ASP A 191 18.20 -12.18 2.21
N ALA A 192 17.79 -12.79 1.09
CA ALA A 192 18.64 -12.98 -0.08
C ALA A 192 19.14 -11.65 -0.69
N GLN A 193 18.27 -10.66 -0.76
CA GLN A 193 18.63 -9.33 -1.25
C GLN A 193 19.61 -8.63 -0.29
N TYR A 194 19.38 -8.68 1.03
CA TYR A 194 20.31 -8.11 2.01
C TYR A 194 21.67 -8.80 2.00
N MET A 195 21.72 -10.13 1.89
CA MET A 195 22.97 -10.87 1.81
C MET A 195 23.82 -10.48 0.60
N THR A 196 23.18 -10.08 -0.51
CA THR A 196 23.83 -9.74 -1.79
C THR A 196 23.96 -8.24 -2.05
N GLU A 197 23.42 -7.39 -1.17
CA GLU A 197 23.53 -5.93 -1.28
C GLU A 197 25.00 -5.50 -1.35
N SER A 198 25.29 -4.40 -2.06
CA SER A 198 26.65 -3.86 -2.11
C SER A 198 27.18 -3.50 -0.72
N GLY A 199 28.50 -3.58 -0.52
CA GLY A 199 29.11 -3.24 0.78
C GLY A 199 28.78 -1.80 1.19
N SER A 200 28.89 -0.85 0.26
CA SER A 200 28.57 0.57 0.50
C SER A 200 27.08 0.79 0.75
N GLY A 201 26.19 0.07 0.07
CA GLY A 201 24.75 0.12 0.29
C GLY A 201 24.38 -0.37 1.68
N TRP A 202 24.88 -1.57 2.04
CA TRP A 202 24.64 -2.10 3.38
C TRP A 202 25.17 -1.18 4.48
N ASP A 203 26.44 -0.83 4.46
CA ASP A 203 27.07 -0.05 5.51
C ASP A 203 26.48 1.35 5.65
N GLY A 204 26.15 1.99 4.53
CA GLY A 204 25.59 3.33 4.49
C GLY A 204 24.13 3.42 4.95
N GLN A 205 23.34 2.40 4.71
CA GLN A 205 21.90 2.44 4.92
C GLN A 205 21.46 1.51 6.06
N TRP A 206 21.79 0.24 6.02
CA TRP A 206 21.24 -0.81 6.87
C TRP A 206 22.12 -1.19 8.04
N GLY A 207 23.43 -1.35 7.80
CA GLY A 207 24.38 -1.86 8.78
C GLY A 207 24.50 -0.99 10.04
N ARG A 208 24.36 0.32 9.89
CA ARG A 208 24.35 1.24 11.04
C ARG A 208 23.14 1.05 11.96
N ILE A 209 22.01 0.55 11.41
CA ILE A 209 20.77 0.31 12.14
C ILE A 209 20.79 -1.10 12.71
N PHE A 210 21.03 -2.11 11.87
CA PHE A 210 20.90 -3.52 12.20
C PHE A 210 22.20 -4.21 12.62
N GLY A 211 23.37 -3.57 12.46
CA GLY A 211 24.66 -4.19 12.67
C GLY A 211 25.24 -4.84 11.41
N GLY A 212 26.30 -5.62 11.56
CA GLY A 212 26.95 -6.27 10.43
C GLY A 212 27.69 -5.34 9.48
N VAL A 213 28.13 -4.16 9.92
CA VAL A 213 28.95 -3.23 9.14
C VAL A 213 30.24 -3.92 8.69
N GLY A 214 30.60 -3.78 7.41
CA GLY A 214 31.73 -4.45 6.79
C GLY A 214 31.55 -5.94 6.53
N GLN A 215 30.36 -6.49 6.81
CA GLN A 215 30.04 -7.92 6.62
C GLN A 215 29.36 -8.16 5.25
N PHE A 216 29.34 -9.46 4.86
CA PHE A 216 28.68 -9.95 3.65
C PHE A 216 27.92 -11.24 3.93
N GLY A 217 26.97 -11.57 3.05
CA GLY A 217 26.20 -12.81 3.15
C GLY A 217 25.41 -12.91 4.45
N THR A 218 25.33 -14.10 5.01
CA THR A 218 24.57 -14.39 6.23
C THR A 218 25.04 -13.63 7.47
N ALA A 219 26.28 -13.14 7.51
CA ALA A 219 26.78 -12.34 8.63
C ALA A 219 26.09 -10.95 8.78
N ARG A 220 25.34 -10.53 7.77
CA ARG A 220 24.46 -9.35 7.85
C ARG A 220 23.14 -9.60 8.57
N LEU A 221 22.72 -10.87 8.63
CA LEU A 221 21.47 -11.28 9.27
C LEU A 221 21.70 -11.43 10.79
N THR A 222 22.03 -10.33 11.44
CA THR A 222 22.25 -10.29 12.89
C THR A 222 20.96 -10.59 13.65
N ASP A 223 21.05 -10.98 14.93
CA ASP A 223 19.87 -11.19 15.76
C ASP A 223 19.00 -9.92 15.83
N TYR A 224 19.63 -8.74 15.87
CA TYR A 224 18.92 -7.47 15.86
C TYR A 224 18.17 -7.24 14.55
N TYR A 225 18.76 -7.56 13.40
CA TYR A 225 18.08 -7.54 12.11
C TYR A 225 16.88 -8.49 12.09
N LEU A 226 17.09 -9.74 12.52
CA LEU A 226 16.04 -10.76 12.54
C LEU A 226 14.86 -10.35 13.43
N ASP A 227 15.13 -9.67 14.54
CA ASP A 227 14.11 -9.14 15.44
C ASP A 227 13.29 -7.98 14.83
N HIS A 228 13.83 -7.28 13.83
CA HIS A 228 13.17 -6.18 13.13
C HIS A 228 12.72 -6.54 11.71
N ASN A 229 12.81 -7.82 11.34
CA ASN A 229 12.43 -8.28 10.03
C ASN A 229 10.94 -8.68 10.00
N PRO A 230 10.08 -8.02 9.21
CA PRO A 230 8.65 -8.34 9.12
C PRO A 230 8.37 -9.82 8.84
N TYR A 231 9.17 -10.48 8.00
CA TYR A 231 9.01 -11.91 7.72
C TYR A 231 9.12 -12.81 8.97
N ARG A 232 9.83 -12.35 9.99
CA ARG A 232 10.05 -13.10 11.23
C ARG A 232 9.05 -12.74 12.32
N GLN A 233 8.54 -11.50 12.28
CA GLN A 233 7.59 -11.02 13.29
C GLN A 233 6.23 -11.70 13.16
N PHE A 234 5.74 -11.88 11.95
CA PHE A 234 4.46 -12.57 11.70
C PHE A 234 4.62 -14.10 11.90
N CYS A 235 4.72 -14.53 13.15
CA CYS A 235 4.84 -15.92 13.57
C CYS A 235 3.84 -16.22 14.72
N ASP A 236 3.65 -17.51 15.01
CA ASP A 236 2.67 -17.91 16.03
C ASP A 236 2.98 -17.37 17.43
N ALA A 237 4.24 -17.12 17.75
CA ALA A 237 4.64 -16.54 19.04
C ALA A 237 4.10 -15.11 19.22
N ASN A 238 3.99 -14.34 18.15
CA ASN A 238 3.54 -12.95 18.15
C ASN A 238 2.06 -12.80 17.71
N ARG A 239 1.40 -13.88 17.28
CA ARG A 239 0.09 -13.88 16.67
C ARG A 239 -0.94 -13.09 17.48
N ALA A 240 -1.09 -13.42 18.75
CA ALA A 240 -2.09 -12.78 19.61
C ALA A 240 -1.96 -11.26 19.71
N GLN A 241 -0.75 -10.72 19.52
CA GLN A 241 -0.48 -9.29 19.53
C GLN A 241 -0.69 -8.68 18.13
N LEU A 242 -0.13 -9.31 17.09
CA LEU A 242 -0.16 -8.77 15.74
C LEU A 242 -1.55 -8.83 15.09
N GLU A 243 -2.39 -9.80 15.45
CA GLU A 243 -3.81 -9.86 15.02
C GLU A 243 -4.69 -8.77 15.66
N THR A 244 -4.20 -8.07 16.67
CA THR A 244 -4.91 -6.89 17.18
C THR A 244 -4.74 -5.67 16.30
N VAL A 245 -3.72 -5.61 15.45
CA VAL A 245 -3.45 -4.55 14.49
C VAL A 245 -4.06 -4.93 13.14
N LYS A 246 -4.71 -3.99 12.49
CA LYS A 246 -5.17 -4.16 11.11
C LYS A 246 -4.06 -3.72 10.15
N TRP A 247 -3.81 -4.54 9.14
CA TRP A 247 -2.68 -4.38 8.22
C TRP A 247 -3.15 -4.13 6.81
N PHE A 248 -2.64 -3.09 6.18
CA PHE A 248 -2.77 -2.82 4.76
C PHE A 248 -1.41 -2.41 4.23
N PHE A 249 -0.97 -2.94 3.10
CA PHE A 249 0.23 -2.43 2.45
C PHE A 249 0.09 -2.47 0.94
N THR A 250 0.77 -1.55 0.27
CA THR A 250 0.68 -1.41 -1.18
C THR A 250 2.04 -1.10 -1.78
N CYS A 251 2.24 -1.55 -3.02
CA CYS A 251 3.46 -1.32 -3.78
C CYS A 251 3.13 -1.16 -5.27
N GLY A 252 3.88 -0.32 -5.96
CA GLY A 252 3.75 -0.19 -7.41
C GLY A 252 4.37 -1.38 -8.14
N ASP A 253 3.80 -1.77 -9.30
CA ASP A 253 4.30 -2.89 -10.08
C ASP A 253 5.65 -2.60 -10.77
N ASP A 254 6.01 -1.34 -10.94
CA ASP A 254 7.30 -0.89 -11.47
C ASP A 254 8.38 -0.67 -10.40
N GLU A 255 8.13 -1.03 -9.14
CA GLU A 255 9.08 -0.82 -8.02
C GLU A 255 10.17 -1.88 -7.90
N GLU A 256 10.46 -2.61 -8.95
CA GLU A 256 11.58 -3.56 -9.02
C GLU A 256 11.77 -4.44 -7.77
N GLN A 257 12.87 -4.17 -7.02
CA GLN A 257 13.25 -4.97 -5.85
C GLN A 257 12.29 -4.82 -4.66
N LEU A 258 11.61 -3.70 -4.53
CA LEU A 258 10.70 -3.46 -3.42
C LEU A 258 9.42 -4.29 -3.57
N LEU A 259 8.87 -4.37 -4.79
CA LEU A 259 7.71 -5.21 -5.00
C LEU A 259 8.01 -6.68 -4.67
N ILE A 260 9.18 -7.21 -5.05
CA ILE A 260 9.58 -8.58 -4.71
C ILE A 260 9.52 -8.82 -3.19
N ALA A 261 9.99 -7.85 -2.40
CA ALA A 261 10.00 -7.99 -0.95
C ALA A 261 8.60 -7.86 -0.34
N ASN A 262 7.81 -6.87 -0.80
CA ASN A 262 6.46 -6.67 -0.30
C ASN A 262 5.53 -7.83 -0.66
N ASP A 263 5.59 -8.31 -1.88
CA ASP A 263 4.84 -9.49 -2.33
C ASP A 263 5.26 -10.77 -1.59
N SER A 264 6.56 -10.96 -1.33
CA SER A 264 7.03 -12.08 -0.49
C SER A 264 6.45 -12.02 0.93
N LEU A 265 6.29 -10.83 1.51
CA LEU A 265 5.63 -10.67 2.80
C LEU A 265 4.15 -11.07 2.71
N HIS A 266 3.44 -10.61 1.68
CA HIS A 266 2.05 -10.99 1.46
C HIS A 266 1.89 -12.52 1.39
N VAL A 267 2.72 -13.21 0.60
CA VAL A 267 2.70 -14.69 0.53
C VAL A 267 2.90 -15.32 1.90
N ILE A 268 3.86 -14.83 2.68
CA ILE A 268 4.11 -15.34 4.05
C ILE A 268 2.91 -15.12 4.97
N LEU A 269 2.27 -13.96 4.91
CA LEU A 269 1.11 -13.66 5.73
C LEU A 269 -0.08 -14.57 5.36
N ARG A 270 -0.31 -14.78 4.07
CA ARG A 270 -1.32 -15.75 3.58
C ARG A 270 -1.04 -17.16 4.09
N ASP A 271 0.16 -17.67 3.86
CA ASP A 271 0.55 -19.02 4.25
C ASP A 271 0.38 -19.25 5.76
N ARG A 272 0.57 -18.19 6.53
CA ARG A 272 0.40 -18.21 7.98
C ARG A 272 -0.98 -17.76 8.45
N SER A 273 -1.91 -17.46 7.53
CA SER A 273 -3.27 -17.02 7.83
C SER A 273 -3.35 -15.79 8.75
N PHE A 274 -2.48 -14.80 8.54
CA PHE A 274 -2.62 -13.48 9.13
C PHE A 274 -3.53 -12.61 8.25
N ALA A 275 -4.57 -12.04 8.84
CA ALA A 275 -5.46 -11.11 8.13
C ALA A 275 -4.70 -9.82 7.74
N HIS A 276 -4.74 -9.47 6.48
CA HIS A 276 -4.14 -8.26 5.93
C HIS A 276 -4.71 -7.93 4.56
N GLU A 277 -4.52 -6.70 4.14
CA GLU A 277 -4.83 -6.20 2.81
C GLU A 277 -3.52 -5.96 2.05
N PHE A 278 -3.44 -6.39 0.80
CA PHE A 278 -2.30 -6.10 -0.06
C PHE A 278 -2.76 -5.62 -1.42
N ARG A 279 -2.14 -4.55 -1.92
CA ARG A 279 -2.45 -4.01 -3.24
C ARG A 279 -1.19 -3.85 -4.08
N VAL A 280 -1.32 -4.18 -5.36
CA VAL A 280 -0.34 -3.80 -6.38
C VAL A 280 -1.07 -2.99 -7.42
N GLU A 281 -0.69 -1.73 -7.56
CA GLU A 281 -1.26 -0.80 -8.52
C GLU A 281 -0.19 -0.33 -9.52
N ASN A 282 -0.64 0.28 -10.62
CA ASN A 282 0.29 0.83 -11.60
C ASN A 282 1.14 1.93 -11.00
N GLY A 283 2.45 1.80 -11.08
CA GLY A 283 3.36 2.85 -10.67
C GLY A 283 4.73 2.37 -10.22
N ALA A 284 5.61 3.34 -10.11
CA ALA A 284 6.98 3.18 -9.64
C ALA A 284 7.16 3.85 -8.27
N HIS A 285 8.38 3.80 -7.74
CA HIS A 285 8.75 4.42 -6.46
C HIS A 285 8.73 5.95 -6.53
N THR A 286 7.54 6.53 -6.67
CA THR A 286 7.35 7.96 -6.96
C THR A 286 6.28 8.61 -6.08
N SER A 287 6.39 9.94 -5.97
CA SER A 287 5.41 10.76 -5.26
C SER A 287 3.99 10.66 -5.81
N SER A 288 3.83 10.47 -7.14
CA SER A 288 2.51 10.29 -7.75
C SER A 288 1.84 9.03 -7.24
N TYR A 289 2.56 7.91 -7.21
CA TYR A 289 2.05 6.65 -6.68
C TYR A 289 1.59 6.79 -5.23
N TRP A 290 2.43 7.34 -4.36
CA TRP A 290 2.08 7.50 -2.94
C TRP A 290 0.90 8.45 -2.71
N MET A 291 0.78 9.50 -3.52
CA MET A 291 -0.37 10.41 -3.47
C MET A 291 -1.67 9.75 -3.92
N ASP A 292 -1.60 8.86 -4.92
CA ASP A 292 -2.76 8.12 -5.39
C ASP A 292 -3.18 7.02 -4.40
N ALA A 293 -2.21 6.34 -3.77
CA ALA A 293 -2.46 5.36 -2.72
C ALA A 293 -3.23 5.94 -1.52
N LEU A 294 -3.05 7.23 -1.20
CA LEU A 294 -3.81 7.87 -0.12
C LEU A 294 -5.32 7.87 -0.36
N ASN A 295 -5.79 7.77 -1.60
CA ASN A 295 -7.23 7.70 -1.91
C ASN A 295 -7.90 6.43 -1.38
N GLU A 296 -7.12 5.38 -1.20
CA GLU A 296 -7.59 4.11 -0.65
C GLU A 296 -7.21 3.96 0.83
N VAL A 297 -5.97 4.25 1.15
CA VAL A 297 -5.41 4.05 2.48
C VAL A 297 -6.09 4.90 3.56
N LEU A 298 -6.36 6.18 3.29
CA LEU A 298 -6.98 7.04 4.31
C LEU A 298 -8.44 6.67 4.60
N PRO A 299 -9.30 6.37 3.61
CA PRO A 299 -10.62 5.80 3.88
C PRO A 299 -10.57 4.46 4.61
N TRP A 300 -9.62 3.58 4.27
CA TRP A 300 -9.42 2.33 5.00
C TRP A 300 -9.05 2.55 6.47
N MET A 301 -8.15 3.49 6.76
CA MET A 301 -7.80 3.86 8.14
C MET A 301 -8.99 4.45 8.90
N ASP A 302 -9.78 5.28 8.23
CA ASP A 302 -11.00 5.83 8.80
C ASP A 302 -11.97 4.71 9.22
N CYS A 303 -12.22 3.76 8.33
CA CYS A 303 -13.01 2.58 8.66
C CYS A 303 -12.42 1.78 9.84
N CYS A 304 -11.10 1.61 9.89
CA CYS A 304 -10.42 0.91 10.97
C CYS A 304 -10.60 1.57 12.33
N MET A 305 -10.51 2.89 12.39
CA MET A 305 -10.55 3.67 13.64
C MET A 305 -11.97 4.01 14.10
N ASN A 306 -12.90 4.18 13.19
CA ASN A 306 -14.29 4.56 13.50
C ASN A 306 -15.25 3.36 13.56
N GLY A 307 -14.74 2.12 13.50
CA GLY A 307 -15.56 0.91 13.63
C GLY A 307 -16.51 0.67 12.46
N ALA A 308 -16.24 1.24 11.29
CA ALA A 308 -17.00 0.96 10.09
C ALA A 308 -16.93 -0.54 9.78
N THR A 309 -18.09 -1.19 9.69
CA THR A 309 -18.20 -2.65 9.67
C THR A 309 -17.91 -3.30 8.34
N SER A 310 -17.61 -2.50 7.29
CA SER A 310 -17.35 -3.06 5.96
C SER A 310 -16.41 -2.20 5.14
N TRP A 311 -15.13 -2.42 5.29
CA TRP A 311 -14.11 -1.93 4.36
C TRP A 311 -14.39 -2.29 2.89
N PRO A 312 -14.83 -3.51 2.54
CA PRO A 312 -15.15 -3.88 1.16
C PRO A 312 -16.18 -2.96 0.49
N GLU A 313 -17.07 -2.33 1.25
CA GLU A 313 -18.06 -1.40 0.70
C GLU A 313 -17.48 -0.03 0.35
N CYS A 314 -16.44 0.42 1.05
CA CYS A 314 -15.80 1.73 0.81
C CYS A 314 -14.78 1.69 -0.35
N SER A 315 -14.16 0.53 -0.61
CA SER A 315 -13.03 0.41 -1.55
C SER A 315 -13.39 -0.17 -2.92
N ARG A 316 -14.63 -0.64 -3.10
CA ARG A 316 -15.03 -1.26 -4.37
C ARG A 316 -14.86 -0.29 -5.53
N ALA A 317 -13.84 -0.53 -6.33
CA ALA A 317 -13.63 0.21 -7.57
C ALA A 317 -14.90 0.10 -8.44
N VAL A 318 -15.50 1.24 -8.77
CA VAL A 318 -16.64 1.29 -9.68
C VAL A 318 -16.11 1.03 -11.08
N TYR A 319 -16.37 -0.15 -11.63
CA TYR A 319 -16.15 -0.41 -13.04
C TYR A 319 -17.43 -0.09 -13.83
N SER A 320 -17.29 0.46 -15.03
CA SER A 320 -18.41 0.70 -15.92
C SER A 320 -18.51 -0.39 -16.98
N LYS A 321 -19.67 -1.05 -17.06
CA LYS A 321 -20.00 -1.94 -18.16
C LYS A 321 -20.52 -1.13 -19.33
N GLN A 322 -20.08 -1.47 -20.54
CA GLN A 322 -20.66 -0.94 -21.78
C GLN A 322 -21.76 -1.88 -22.24
N THR A 323 -22.83 -1.32 -22.82
CA THR A 323 -23.84 -2.16 -23.47
C THR A 323 -23.25 -2.73 -24.74
N VAL A 324 -23.13 -4.05 -24.80
CA VAL A 324 -22.65 -4.80 -25.95
C VAL A 324 -23.72 -5.79 -26.40
N SER A 325 -23.73 -6.12 -27.67
CA SER A 325 -24.58 -7.18 -28.21
C SER A 325 -23.73 -8.17 -28.99
N PHE A 326 -24.15 -9.44 -28.97
CA PHE A 326 -23.42 -10.54 -29.57
C PHE A 326 -24.22 -11.13 -30.72
N GLU A 327 -23.54 -11.67 -31.72
CA GLU A 327 -24.15 -12.50 -32.75
C GLU A 327 -24.41 -13.92 -32.21
N GLU A 328 -25.18 -14.72 -32.95
CA GLU A 328 -25.53 -16.10 -32.56
C GLU A 328 -24.31 -17.00 -32.36
N ASP A 329 -23.19 -16.69 -32.99
CA ASP A 329 -21.92 -17.41 -32.82
C ASP A 329 -21.12 -16.94 -31.62
N GLY A 330 -21.64 -15.98 -30.86
CA GLY A 330 -21.01 -15.38 -29.68
C GLY A 330 -19.99 -14.28 -29.98
N SER A 331 -19.78 -13.90 -31.25
CA SER A 331 -18.94 -12.74 -31.56
C SER A 331 -19.64 -11.42 -31.25
N LEU A 332 -18.86 -10.38 -30.90
CA LEU A 332 -19.40 -9.07 -30.54
C LEU A 332 -20.06 -8.42 -31.76
N LYS A 333 -21.37 -8.11 -31.64
CA LYS A 333 -22.16 -7.42 -32.63
C LYS A 333 -22.01 -5.91 -32.47
N SER A 334 -20.92 -5.33 -32.95
CA SER A 334 -20.75 -3.88 -32.91
C SER A 334 -20.15 -3.35 -34.21
N SER A 335 -20.35 -2.04 -34.42
CA SER A 335 -19.75 -1.30 -35.53
C SER A 335 -18.23 -1.19 -35.48
N LEU A 336 -17.57 -1.79 -34.48
CA LEU A 336 -16.13 -1.95 -34.37
C LEU A 336 -15.59 -3.14 -35.14
N PHE A 337 -16.43 -4.01 -35.68
CA PHE A 337 -15.99 -4.90 -36.75
C PHE A 337 -15.62 -4.02 -37.93
N ALA A 338 -14.33 -3.89 -38.17
CA ALA A 338 -13.88 -3.20 -39.40
C ALA A 338 -14.59 -3.86 -40.57
N SER A 339 -15.38 -3.09 -41.25
CA SER A 339 -16.02 -3.51 -42.52
C SER A 339 -15.00 -3.92 -43.58
N GLU A 340 -13.71 -3.74 -43.30
CA GLU A 340 -12.58 -3.96 -44.21
C GLU A 340 -11.35 -4.65 -43.52
N GLY A 341 -11.59 -5.52 -42.54
CA GLY A 341 -10.74 -6.69 -42.44
C GLY A 341 -9.39 -6.59 -41.75
N ASN A 342 -9.00 -5.57 -40.98
CA ASN A 342 -7.71 -5.54 -40.28
C ASN A 342 -7.83 -5.18 -38.79
N GLY A 343 -8.53 -6.02 -38.02
CA GLY A 343 -8.69 -5.88 -36.57
C GLY A 343 -7.77 -6.81 -35.77
N VAL A 344 -7.63 -6.54 -34.47
CA VAL A 344 -7.03 -7.46 -33.52
C VAL A 344 -8.10 -8.41 -33.04
N GLY A 345 -7.90 -9.74 -33.24
CA GLY A 345 -8.78 -10.76 -32.67
C GLY A 345 -8.45 -10.98 -31.19
N VAL A 346 -9.41 -10.70 -30.32
CA VAL A 346 -9.27 -10.89 -28.86
C VAL A 346 -10.05 -12.13 -28.46
N PHE A 347 -9.34 -13.19 -28.13
CA PHE A 347 -9.89 -14.50 -27.76
C PHE A 347 -10.13 -14.54 -26.26
N PHE A 348 -11.38 -14.65 -25.84
CA PHE A 348 -11.75 -14.79 -24.43
C PHE A 348 -11.83 -16.26 -24.05
N PHE A 349 -10.75 -16.78 -23.49
CA PHE A 349 -10.66 -18.15 -23.02
C PHE A 349 -11.30 -18.30 -21.64
N HIS A 350 -12.23 -19.23 -21.51
CA HIS A 350 -12.88 -19.58 -20.26
C HIS A 350 -13.24 -21.07 -20.20
N LYS A 351 -13.48 -21.59 -19.02
CA LYS A 351 -13.98 -22.96 -18.81
C LYS A 351 -15.26 -22.91 -17.98
N GLY A 352 -16.40 -23.18 -18.63
CA GLY A 352 -17.68 -23.33 -17.95
C GLY A 352 -18.32 -22.07 -17.38
N LEU A 353 -17.84 -20.86 -17.74
CA LEU A 353 -18.54 -19.63 -17.40
C LEU A 353 -19.86 -19.51 -18.17
N SER A 354 -20.86 -18.90 -17.56
CA SER A 354 -22.12 -18.58 -18.22
C SER A 354 -21.93 -17.54 -19.33
N VAL A 355 -22.86 -17.49 -20.27
CA VAL A 355 -22.87 -16.49 -21.35
C VAL A 355 -22.83 -15.08 -20.75
N THR A 356 -23.62 -14.82 -19.71
CA THR A 356 -23.67 -13.51 -19.05
C THR A 356 -22.33 -13.09 -18.44
N GLU A 357 -21.63 -14.01 -17.77
CA GLU A 357 -20.30 -13.70 -17.20
C GLU A 357 -19.28 -13.34 -18.28
N VAL A 358 -19.32 -14.03 -19.42
CA VAL A 358 -18.43 -13.73 -20.55
C VAL A 358 -18.81 -12.42 -21.22
N GLU A 359 -20.10 -12.14 -21.42
CA GLU A 359 -20.60 -10.87 -21.93
C GLU A 359 -20.19 -9.71 -21.03
N ASP A 360 -20.34 -9.87 -19.73
CA ASP A 360 -19.91 -8.87 -18.74
C ASP A 360 -18.40 -8.63 -18.84
N ALA A 361 -17.57 -9.67 -18.87
CA ALA A 361 -16.12 -9.56 -19.02
C ALA A 361 -15.74 -8.81 -20.30
N MET A 362 -16.33 -9.16 -21.43
CA MET A 362 -16.12 -8.47 -22.71
C MET A 362 -16.56 -7.00 -22.63
N SER A 363 -17.69 -6.71 -21.99
CA SER A 363 -18.23 -5.34 -21.87
C SER A 363 -17.36 -4.43 -21.01
N VAL A 364 -16.66 -4.98 -20.02
CA VAL A 364 -15.71 -4.22 -19.19
C VAL A 364 -14.44 -3.91 -19.96
N VAL A 365 -13.92 -4.85 -20.74
CA VAL A 365 -12.71 -4.68 -21.54
C VAL A 365 -12.97 -3.77 -22.76
N TYR A 366 -14.18 -3.79 -23.30
CA TYR A 366 -14.56 -2.99 -24.45
C TYR A 366 -14.42 -1.49 -24.21
N THR A 367 -13.75 -0.81 -25.12
CA THR A 367 -13.57 0.66 -25.06
C THR A 367 -13.87 1.29 -26.42
N PRO A 368 -14.91 2.14 -26.53
CA PRO A 368 -15.31 2.77 -27.80
C PRO A 368 -14.27 3.72 -28.41
N SER A 369 -13.32 4.20 -27.60
CA SER A 369 -12.35 5.25 -27.97
C SER A 369 -11.03 4.74 -28.58
N THR A 370 -10.89 3.45 -28.79
CA THR A 370 -9.64 2.88 -29.32
C THR A 370 -9.48 3.13 -30.81
N LYS A 371 -8.30 3.48 -31.23
CA LYS A 371 -7.94 3.63 -32.66
C LYS A 371 -7.82 2.28 -33.38
N ALA A 372 -7.74 1.18 -32.64
CA ALA A 372 -7.65 -0.16 -33.18
C ALA A 372 -9.04 -0.80 -33.27
N ASN A 373 -9.28 -1.52 -34.34
CA ASN A 373 -10.47 -2.36 -34.47
C ASN A 373 -10.22 -3.67 -33.70
N PHE A 374 -11.07 -3.99 -32.72
CA PHE A 374 -11.02 -5.23 -32.00
C PHE A 374 -12.21 -6.13 -32.36
N ILE A 375 -11.95 -7.41 -32.49
CA ILE A 375 -12.94 -8.46 -32.68
C ILE A 375 -12.90 -9.33 -31.42
N TYR A 376 -13.94 -9.28 -30.58
CA TYR A 376 -14.03 -10.04 -29.34
C TYR A 376 -14.66 -11.41 -29.59
N LEU A 377 -13.96 -12.48 -29.19
CA LEU A 377 -14.25 -13.84 -29.60
C LEU A 377 -14.33 -14.76 -28.38
N PRO A 378 -15.53 -15.11 -27.89
CA PRO A 378 -15.71 -16.00 -26.75
C PRO A 378 -15.30 -17.43 -27.10
N CYS A 379 -14.52 -18.07 -26.25
CA CYS A 379 -13.95 -19.40 -26.45
C CYS A 379 -14.17 -20.26 -25.20
N ASP A 380 -15.24 -21.00 -25.17
CA ASP A 380 -15.52 -21.95 -24.09
C ASP A 380 -14.67 -23.23 -24.28
N LEU A 381 -13.60 -23.32 -23.50
CA LEU A 381 -12.64 -24.42 -23.57
C LEU A 381 -13.20 -25.75 -22.98
N SER A 382 -14.37 -25.70 -22.34
CA SER A 382 -15.09 -26.91 -21.97
C SER A 382 -15.78 -27.60 -23.18
N LYS A 383 -15.98 -26.83 -24.25
CA LYS A 383 -16.68 -27.33 -25.48
C LYS A 383 -15.72 -27.69 -26.60
N LYS A 384 -14.66 -26.92 -26.80
CA LYS A 384 -13.63 -27.12 -27.82
C LYS A 384 -12.27 -26.69 -27.31
N SER A 385 -11.22 -27.31 -27.84
CA SER A 385 -9.85 -26.86 -27.53
C SER A 385 -9.58 -25.43 -27.99
N ALA A 386 -8.64 -24.77 -27.32
CA ALA A 386 -8.22 -23.44 -27.69
C ALA A 386 -7.76 -23.35 -29.15
N GLY A 387 -7.01 -24.35 -29.63
CA GLY A 387 -6.57 -24.43 -31.03
C GLY A 387 -7.72 -24.54 -32.03
N GLU A 388 -8.79 -25.27 -31.71
CA GLU A 388 -10.00 -25.36 -32.54
C GLU A 388 -10.74 -24.01 -32.59
N TRP A 389 -10.91 -23.34 -31.48
CA TRP A 389 -11.51 -22.00 -31.47
C TRP A 389 -10.72 -20.99 -32.29
N ILE A 390 -9.39 -20.97 -32.13
CA ILE A 390 -8.52 -20.11 -32.93
C ILE A 390 -8.68 -20.37 -34.41
N ARG A 391 -8.71 -21.66 -34.81
CA ARG A 391 -8.92 -22.04 -36.22
C ARG A 391 -10.26 -21.56 -36.77
N ILE A 392 -11.36 -21.86 -36.06
CA ILE A 392 -12.74 -21.47 -36.46
C ILE A 392 -12.82 -19.97 -36.69
N TYR A 393 -12.34 -19.16 -35.74
CA TYR A 393 -12.45 -17.71 -35.84
C TYR A 393 -11.45 -17.11 -36.88
N THR A 394 -10.27 -17.72 -37.05
CA THR A 394 -9.31 -17.26 -38.05
C THR A 394 -9.78 -17.58 -39.47
N GLU A 395 -10.57 -18.65 -39.66
CA GLU A 395 -11.23 -18.96 -40.94
C GLU A 395 -12.39 -18.01 -41.25
N LYS A 396 -13.07 -17.50 -40.20
CA LYS A 396 -14.24 -16.62 -40.33
C LYS A 396 -13.85 -15.11 -40.46
N TYR A 397 -12.81 -14.68 -39.75
CA TYR A 397 -12.43 -13.26 -39.65
C TYR A 397 -10.99 -13.03 -40.10
N THR A 398 -10.74 -11.97 -40.85
CA THR A 398 -9.38 -11.51 -41.15
C THR A 398 -8.85 -10.72 -39.96
N MET A 399 -7.72 -11.13 -39.40
CA MET A 399 -7.11 -10.52 -38.22
C MET A 399 -5.69 -10.06 -38.54
N SER A 400 -5.35 -8.83 -38.17
CA SER A 400 -3.98 -8.28 -38.26
C SER A 400 -3.05 -8.90 -37.22
N SER A 401 -3.59 -9.20 -36.02
CA SER A 401 -2.91 -9.83 -34.91
C SER A 401 -3.92 -10.47 -33.96
N LYS A 402 -3.42 -11.23 -33.00
CA LYS A 402 -4.25 -11.95 -32.02
C LYS A 402 -3.81 -11.60 -30.61
N ALA A 403 -4.78 -11.38 -29.73
CA ALA A 403 -4.62 -11.25 -28.28
C ALA A 403 -5.48 -12.30 -27.57
N VAL A 404 -5.14 -12.65 -26.35
CA VAL A 404 -5.94 -13.54 -25.53
C VAL A 404 -6.25 -12.88 -24.18
N VAL A 405 -7.48 -13.06 -23.73
CA VAL A 405 -7.94 -12.80 -22.36
C VAL A 405 -8.33 -14.14 -21.76
N ALA A 406 -7.66 -14.60 -20.75
CA ALA A 406 -7.95 -15.86 -20.09
C ALA A 406 -8.48 -15.64 -18.67
N LEU A 407 -9.52 -16.38 -18.32
CA LEU A 407 -10.28 -16.26 -17.08
C LEU A 407 -10.20 -17.58 -16.30
N GLY A 408 -9.77 -17.51 -15.05
CA GLY A 408 -9.70 -18.69 -14.17
C GLY A 408 -8.81 -19.80 -14.72
N GLU A 409 -9.31 -21.03 -14.71
CA GLU A 409 -8.57 -22.22 -15.16
C GLU A 409 -8.15 -22.21 -16.64
N ALA A 410 -8.64 -21.26 -17.44
CA ALA A 410 -8.24 -21.14 -18.83
C ALA A 410 -6.86 -20.47 -19.04
N GLY A 411 -6.24 -19.98 -17.97
CA GLY A 411 -4.93 -19.36 -18.02
C GLY A 411 -3.83 -20.29 -18.54
N GLU A 412 -3.86 -21.56 -18.17
CA GLU A 412 -2.90 -22.58 -18.65
C GLU A 412 -2.91 -22.72 -20.17
N ASP A 413 -4.09 -22.69 -20.78
CA ASP A 413 -4.26 -22.78 -22.24
C ASP A 413 -3.70 -21.53 -22.93
N ALA A 414 -3.93 -20.34 -22.34
CA ALA A 414 -3.37 -19.11 -22.87
C ALA A 414 -1.85 -19.10 -22.80
N VAL A 415 -1.28 -19.56 -21.70
CA VAL A 415 0.18 -19.69 -21.52
C VAL A 415 0.76 -20.70 -22.51
N ALA A 416 0.12 -21.84 -22.70
CA ALA A 416 0.56 -22.87 -23.65
C ALA A 416 0.63 -22.34 -25.10
N LEU A 417 -0.26 -21.43 -25.48
CA LEU A 417 -0.37 -20.85 -26.83
C LEU A 417 0.22 -19.44 -26.93
N ARG A 418 0.92 -18.96 -25.91
CA ARG A 418 1.39 -17.56 -25.76
C ARG A 418 2.12 -17.01 -26.98
N ASN A 419 2.91 -17.82 -27.67
CA ASN A 419 3.68 -17.36 -28.85
C ASN A 419 2.78 -17.01 -30.05
N GLY A 420 1.50 -17.36 -30.00
CA GLY A 420 0.52 -16.99 -31.03
C GLY A 420 -0.15 -15.64 -30.81
N PHE A 421 0.13 -14.96 -29.68
CA PHE A 421 -0.54 -13.74 -29.28
C PHE A 421 0.44 -12.58 -29.09
N VAL A 422 0.00 -11.38 -29.46
CA VAL A 422 0.76 -10.12 -29.20
C VAL A 422 0.55 -9.61 -27.78
N TRP A 423 -0.62 -9.88 -27.20
CA TRP A 423 -0.95 -9.55 -25.81
C TRP A 423 -1.56 -10.78 -25.13
N ILE A 424 -1.19 -10.99 -23.87
CA ILE A 424 -1.73 -12.06 -23.04
C ILE A 424 -2.25 -11.40 -21.77
N VAL A 425 -3.57 -11.45 -21.60
CA VAL A 425 -4.30 -10.90 -20.46
C VAL A 425 -4.80 -12.04 -19.60
N LEU A 426 -4.48 -12.02 -18.31
CA LEU A 426 -4.90 -13.02 -17.34
C LEU A 426 -5.67 -12.34 -16.22
N ALA A 427 -6.89 -12.82 -15.93
CA ALA A 427 -7.68 -12.31 -14.82
C ALA A 427 -8.03 -13.49 -13.91
N ASP A 428 -7.52 -13.45 -12.67
CA ASP A 428 -7.62 -14.50 -11.66
C ASP A 428 -7.42 -15.90 -12.29
N ALA A 429 -6.27 -16.09 -12.94
CA ALA A 429 -6.06 -17.21 -13.84
C ALA A 429 -4.99 -18.18 -13.34
N SER A 430 -5.25 -19.50 -13.54
CA SER A 430 -4.26 -20.54 -13.32
C SER A 430 -3.07 -20.38 -14.26
N VAL A 431 -1.86 -20.33 -13.72
CA VAL A 431 -0.63 -20.17 -14.48
C VAL A 431 0.33 -21.29 -14.10
N PRO A 432 0.76 -22.13 -15.07
CA PRO A 432 1.77 -23.14 -14.81
C PRO A 432 3.13 -22.50 -14.61
N GLU A 433 4.06 -23.23 -14.01
CA GLU A 433 5.45 -22.78 -13.92
C GLU A 433 6.11 -22.79 -15.31
N PHE A 434 6.60 -21.65 -15.75
CA PHE A 434 7.35 -21.50 -17.01
C PHE A 434 8.20 -20.22 -16.99
N GLU A 435 9.12 -20.11 -17.91
CA GLU A 435 9.88 -18.87 -18.11
C GLU A 435 9.28 -18.05 -19.26
N THR A 436 9.10 -16.76 -19.02
CA THR A 436 8.66 -15.80 -20.05
C THR A 436 9.83 -15.41 -20.94
N GLU A 437 9.53 -14.88 -22.12
CA GLU A 437 10.52 -14.45 -23.10
C GLU A 437 10.46 -12.93 -23.33
N ARG A 438 11.60 -12.32 -23.60
CA ARG A 438 11.64 -10.92 -23.99
C ARG A 438 10.87 -10.71 -25.29
N GLY A 439 10.03 -9.67 -25.32
CA GLY A 439 9.16 -9.34 -26.46
C GLY A 439 7.71 -9.80 -26.29
N GLN A 440 7.40 -10.64 -25.30
CA GLN A 440 6.02 -10.90 -24.88
C GLN A 440 5.49 -9.74 -24.05
N ARG A 441 4.17 -9.50 -24.10
CA ARG A 441 3.46 -8.48 -23.35
C ARG A 441 2.37 -9.14 -22.50
N TRP A 442 2.54 -9.03 -21.21
CA TRP A 442 1.68 -9.66 -20.21
C TRP A 442 0.90 -8.60 -19.42
N TYR A 443 -0.38 -8.84 -19.27
CA TYR A 443 -1.26 -8.04 -18.43
C TYR A 443 -2.00 -9.01 -17.51
N PHE A 444 -1.79 -8.92 -16.23
CA PHE A 444 -2.39 -9.87 -15.30
C PHE A 444 -2.80 -9.21 -14.00
N ALA A 445 -3.96 -9.62 -13.51
CA ALA A 445 -4.52 -9.17 -12.26
C ALA A 445 -5.14 -10.33 -11.50
N GLN A 446 -5.17 -10.21 -10.19
CA GLN A 446 -5.76 -11.17 -9.29
C GLN A 446 -6.20 -10.50 -7.99
N THR A 447 -7.03 -11.19 -7.22
CA THR A 447 -7.32 -10.79 -5.85
C THR A 447 -6.21 -11.24 -4.91
N ASP A 448 -6.08 -10.56 -3.77
CA ASP A 448 -5.10 -10.90 -2.74
C ASP A 448 -5.40 -12.27 -2.07
N ASP A 449 -6.64 -12.75 -2.14
CA ASP A 449 -7.08 -14.07 -1.67
C ASP A 449 -7.20 -15.14 -2.76
N SER A 450 -6.81 -14.82 -4.02
CA SER A 450 -6.93 -15.74 -5.16
C SER A 450 -6.33 -17.12 -4.92
N PRO A 451 -7.01 -18.21 -5.29
CA PRO A 451 -6.44 -19.56 -5.27
C PRO A 451 -5.28 -19.72 -6.27
N PHE A 452 -5.18 -18.85 -7.27
CA PHE A 452 -4.14 -18.86 -8.31
C PHE A 452 -2.95 -17.96 -8.00
N TYR A 453 -2.92 -17.33 -6.83
CA TYR A 453 -1.94 -16.32 -6.47
C TYR A 453 -0.50 -16.76 -6.71
N GLN A 454 -0.12 -17.94 -6.29
CA GLN A 454 1.26 -18.44 -6.43
C GLN A 454 1.71 -18.55 -7.90
N GLY A 455 0.81 -18.96 -8.79
CA GLY A 455 1.11 -19.04 -10.23
C GLY A 455 1.33 -17.65 -10.85
N MET A 456 0.51 -16.69 -10.46
CA MET A 456 0.60 -15.32 -10.95
C MET A 456 1.84 -14.60 -10.38
N ASP A 457 2.20 -14.83 -9.12
CA ASP A 457 3.46 -14.33 -8.55
C ASP A 457 4.69 -14.93 -9.26
N ASN A 458 4.68 -16.23 -9.57
CA ASN A 458 5.73 -16.85 -10.35
C ASN A 458 5.85 -16.22 -11.75
N LEU A 459 4.72 -15.91 -12.41
CA LEU A 459 4.70 -15.20 -13.68
C LEU A 459 5.33 -13.81 -13.57
N TYR A 460 4.94 -13.03 -12.55
CA TYR A 460 5.54 -11.73 -12.27
C TYR A 460 7.06 -11.83 -12.14
N ARG A 461 7.57 -12.77 -11.34
CA ARG A 461 9.01 -13.00 -11.14
C ARG A 461 9.71 -13.44 -12.43
N SER A 462 9.04 -14.25 -13.26
CA SER A 462 9.55 -14.65 -14.56
C SER A 462 9.65 -13.47 -15.52
N CYS A 463 8.63 -12.61 -15.60
CA CYS A 463 8.65 -11.39 -16.39
C CYS A 463 9.81 -10.46 -16.00
N LYS A 464 10.03 -10.27 -14.70
CA LYS A 464 11.16 -9.48 -14.19
C LYS A 464 12.52 -10.07 -14.61
N ARG A 465 12.71 -11.39 -14.51
CA ARG A 465 13.96 -12.04 -14.91
C ARG A 465 14.24 -11.97 -16.41
N SER A 466 13.23 -12.18 -17.24
CA SER A 466 13.36 -12.22 -18.70
C SER A 466 13.41 -10.83 -19.34
N GLY A 467 12.93 -9.80 -18.65
CA GLY A 467 12.73 -8.47 -19.22
C GLY A 467 11.54 -8.43 -20.21
N ALA A 468 10.57 -9.31 -20.06
CA ALA A 468 9.27 -9.21 -20.74
C ALA A 468 8.53 -7.95 -20.26
N ALA A 469 7.76 -7.33 -21.14
CA ALA A 469 6.88 -6.23 -20.75
C ALA A 469 5.66 -6.78 -20.02
N PHE A 470 5.32 -6.19 -18.89
CA PHE A 470 4.17 -6.63 -18.10
C PHE A 470 3.52 -5.49 -17.33
N GLU A 471 2.28 -5.72 -16.94
CA GLU A 471 1.51 -4.97 -15.94
C GLU A 471 0.93 -5.97 -14.97
N TYR A 472 1.04 -5.71 -13.69
CA TYR A 472 0.58 -6.59 -12.61
C TYR A 472 -0.27 -5.83 -11.61
N ARG A 473 -1.41 -6.41 -11.25
CA ARG A 473 -2.32 -5.83 -10.26
C ARG A 473 -2.72 -6.85 -9.22
N VAL A 474 -2.79 -6.41 -7.99
CA VAL A 474 -3.42 -7.15 -6.88
C VAL A 474 -4.50 -6.26 -6.29
N ILE A 475 -5.70 -6.77 -6.21
CA ILE A 475 -6.89 -6.08 -5.67
C ILE A 475 -7.48 -6.85 -4.51
N ASP A 476 -8.35 -6.23 -3.72
CA ASP A 476 -9.09 -6.92 -2.66
C ASP A 476 -10.10 -7.93 -3.23
N GLY A 477 -10.20 -9.10 -2.62
CA GLY A 477 -11.26 -10.07 -2.94
C GLY A 477 -12.62 -9.62 -2.39
N SER A 478 -13.69 -9.73 -3.20
CA SER A 478 -15.06 -9.45 -2.76
C SER A 478 -15.77 -10.68 -2.18
N GLY A 479 -15.14 -11.86 -2.31
CA GLY A 479 -15.76 -13.16 -2.08
C GLY A 479 -16.72 -13.58 -3.19
N ASN A 480 -16.80 -12.83 -4.30
CA ASN A 480 -17.59 -13.13 -5.49
C ASN A 480 -16.68 -13.15 -6.72
N ALA A 481 -16.22 -14.33 -7.11
CA ALA A 481 -15.27 -14.52 -8.22
C ALA A 481 -15.73 -13.91 -9.56
N ALA A 482 -17.02 -13.80 -9.82
CA ALA A 482 -17.52 -13.15 -11.04
C ALA A 482 -17.33 -11.63 -10.98
N GLU A 483 -17.60 -11.02 -9.84
CA GLU A 483 -17.38 -9.58 -9.61
C GLU A 483 -15.89 -9.25 -9.61
N ASP A 484 -15.09 -10.07 -8.94
CA ASP A 484 -13.64 -9.88 -8.85
C ASP A 484 -12.98 -9.89 -10.22
N ARG A 485 -13.32 -10.85 -11.09
CA ARG A 485 -12.84 -10.88 -12.49
C ARG A 485 -13.16 -9.59 -13.27
N LEU A 486 -14.34 -9.01 -13.06
CA LEU A 486 -14.71 -7.75 -13.74
C LEU A 486 -13.89 -6.58 -13.22
N ARG A 487 -13.63 -6.53 -11.93
CA ARG A 487 -12.77 -5.52 -11.30
C ARG A 487 -11.33 -5.64 -11.78
N GLU A 488 -10.77 -6.84 -11.83
CA GLU A 488 -9.45 -7.14 -12.37
C GLU A 488 -9.31 -6.70 -13.83
N LEU A 489 -10.26 -7.08 -14.67
CA LEU A 489 -10.29 -6.66 -16.08
C LEU A 489 -10.42 -5.15 -16.22
N SER A 490 -11.12 -4.48 -15.31
CA SER A 490 -11.25 -3.01 -15.33
C SER A 490 -9.92 -2.32 -15.06
N LYS A 491 -9.06 -2.90 -14.22
CA LYS A 491 -7.71 -2.40 -13.94
C LYS A 491 -6.77 -2.58 -15.15
N LEU A 492 -6.99 -3.61 -15.95
CA LEU A 492 -6.17 -3.94 -17.13
C LEU A 492 -6.65 -3.27 -18.43
N LYS A 493 -7.86 -2.74 -18.42
CA LYS A 493 -8.53 -2.16 -19.60
C LYS A 493 -7.69 -1.12 -20.35
N SER A 494 -7.01 -0.23 -19.65
CA SER A 494 -6.22 0.86 -20.25
C SER A 494 -5.05 0.37 -21.10
N TYR A 495 -4.57 -0.85 -20.88
CA TYR A 495 -3.41 -1.40 -21.58
C TYR A 495 -3.74 -2.06 -22.92
N MET A 496 -4.99 -2.42 -23.14
CA MET A 496 -5.45 -2.96 -24.41
C MET A 496 -5.71 -1.86 -25.48
N THR A 497 -5.55 -0.61 -25.11
CA THR A 497 -5.90 0.55 -25.96
C THR A 497 -4.70 1.21 -26.66
N TYR A 498 -3.48 0.65 -26.54
CA TYR A 498 -2.25 1.19 -27.15
C TYR A 498 -1.73 0.37 -28.33
#